data_37908ec1557258e233ad4a9ccd89eb25
#
_entry.id   37908ec1557258e233ad4a9ccd89eb25
#
_cell.length_a   1.000
_cell.length_b   1.000
_cell.length_c   1.000
_cell.angle_alpha   90.00
_cell.angle_beta   90.00
_cell.angle_gamma   90.00
#
_symmetry.space_group_name_H-M   'P 1'
#
loop_
_entity.id
_entity.type
_entity.pdbx_description
1 polymer ?
#
loop_
_entity_poly.entity_id
_entity_poly.type
_entity_poly.pdbx_seq_one_letter_code
_entity_poly.pdbx_strand_id
1 'polypeptide(L)'
;FDRSHAEAVPRVISSAKFEIGTPVKHRVYGFRGVIFDVDPIFNNTDEWWENIPENVRPKKDQPFYHLLAETPEPERSPYIAYVSEQNLVLEDREAEPIDHPELDEFFDGMQDGRFIPRHKSN
;
A
#
# COMPACT_ATOMS: atom_id res chain seq x y z
N PHE A 1 11.48 -32.83 -7.52
CA PHE A 1 11.27 -32.18 -7.77
C PHE A 1 11.02 -31.63 -7.94
N ASP A 2 10.99 -31.54 -7.88
CA ASP A 2 10.73 -30.72 -8.17
C ASP A 2 10.37 -30.06 -8.12
N ARG A 3 10.19 -29.82 -8.12
CA ARG A 3 9.78 -29.01 -8.19
C ARG A 3 8.99 -28.47 -8.28
N SER A 4 8.94 -28.70 -8.33
CA SER A 4 8.15 -27.93 -8.65
C SER A 4 7.01 -27.43 -7.93
N HIS A 5 6.53 -27.45 -7.22
CA HIS A 5 5.61 -26.85 -6.66
C HIS A 5 5.72 -25.86 -5.77
N ALA A 6 5.84 -25.80 -5.27
CA ALA A 6 6.26 -24.78 -4.33
C ALA A 6 6.47 -23.44 -4.97
N GLU A 7 6.59 -23.41 -6.23
CA GLU A 7 6.91 -22.16 -6.92
C GLU A 7 5.84 -21.10 -6.80
N ALA A 8 4.60 -21.50 -6.60
CA ALA A 8 3.52 -20.51 -6.60
C ALA A 8 3.69 -19.47 -5.52
N VAL A 9 4.16 -19.88 -4.33
CA VAL A 9 4.24 -18.95 -3.22
C VAL A 9 5.30 -17.87 -3.45
N PRO A 10 6.52 -18.22 -3.84
CA PRO A 10 7.50 -17.17 -4.12
C PRO A 10 7.05 -16.24 -5.23
N ARG A 11 6.35 -16.76 -6.22
CA ARG A 11 5.90 -15.92 -7.32
C ARG A 11 4.88 -14.90 -6.87
N VAL A 12 3.99 -15.28 -5.96
CA VAL A 12 3.01 -14.34 -5.45
C VAL A 12 3.71 -13.18 -4.74
N ILE A 13 4.67 -13.50 -3.89
CA ILE A 13 5.37 -12.47 -3.15
C ILE A 13 6.15 -11.57 -4.10
N SER A 14 6.83 -12.17 -5.06
CA SER A 14 7.68 -11.39 -5.97
C SER A 14 6.89 -10.58 -6.98
N SER A 15 5.58 -10.81 -7.09
CA SER A 15 4.78 -10.08 -8.07
C SER A 15 4.21 -8.79 -7.53
N ALA A 16 4.47 -8.44 -6.27
CA ALA A 16 4.03 -7.16 -5.74
C ALA A 16 4.69 -6.03 -6.51
N LYS A 17 3.87 -5.13 -7.02
CA LYS A 17 4.31 -4.07 -7.92
C LYS A 17 5.01 -2.92 -7.20
N PHE A 18 4.57 -2.62 -6.00
CA PHE A 18 5.02 -1.41 -5.30
C PHE A 18 5.82 -1.79 -4.07
N GLU A 19 6.88 -1.04 -3.85
CA GLU A 19 7.76 -1.27 -2.70
C GLU A 19 7.30 -0.45 -1.51
N ILE A 20 7.70 -0.89 -0.33
CA ILE A 20 7.48 -0.11 0.88
C ILE A 20 8.17 1.24 0.72
N GLY A 21 7.49 2.31 1.11
CA GLY A 21 7.99 3.66 0.96
C GLY A 21 7.51 4.37 -0.30
N THR A 22 6.79 3.67 -1.17
CA THR A 22 6.35 4.24 -2.44
C THR A 22 5.09 5.08 -2.22
N PRO A 23 5.08 6.34 -2.68
CA PRO A 23 3.86 7.14 -2.68
C PRO A 23 2.91 6.66 -3.76
N VAL A 24 1.65 6.46 -3.40
CA VAL A 24 0.65 5.95 -4.33
C VAL A 24 -0.64 6.74 -4.16
N LYS A 25 -1.54 6.54 -5.11
CA LYS A 25 -2.83 7.20 -5.11
C LYS A 25 -3.91 6.18 -5.47
N HIS A 26 -5.06 6.28 -4.82
CA HIS A 26 -6.21 5.43 -5.17
C HIS A 26 -6.75 5.89 -6.51
N ARG A 27 -6.88 4.96 -7.46
CA ARG A 27 -7.24 5.33 -8.84
C ARG A 27 -8.65 5.84 -8.98
N VAL A 28 -9.53 5.54 -8.03
CA VAL A 28 -10.92 5.96 -8.11
C VAL A 28 -11.20 7.09 -7.13
N TYR A 29 -10.82 6.91 -5.87
CA TYR A 29 -11.13 7.88 -4.84
C TYR A 29 -10.14 9.03 -4.76
N GLY A 30 -8.94 8.85 -5.30
CA GLY A 30 -7.99 9.94 -5.42
C GLY A 30 -7.17 10.26 -4.18
N PHE A 31 -7.40 9.61 -3.05
CA PHE A 31 -6.58 9.89 -1.88
C PHE A 31 -5.18 9.29 -2.06
N ARG A 32 -4.23 9.89 -1.36
CA ARG A 32 -2.83 9.49 -1.49
C ARG A 32 -2.34 8.85 -0.21
N GLY A 33 -1.29 8.05 -0.32
CA GLY A 33 -0.68 7.45 0.84
C GLY A 33 0.70 6.90 0.55
N VAL A 34 1.40 6.53 1.63
CA VAL A 34 2.72 5.93 1.52
C VAL A 34 2.60 4.48 2.00
N ILE A 35 3.09 3.57 1.20
CA ILE A 35 3.04 2.14 1.53
C ILE A 35 4.00 1.86 2.68
N PHE A 36 3.49 1.29 3.78
CA PHE A 36 4.38 0.89 4.87
C PHE A 36 4.35 -0.61 5.14
N ASP A 37 3.45 -1.34 4.51
CA ASP A 37 3.42 -2.80 4.64
C ASP A 37 2.67 -3.38 3.45
N VAL A 38 2.91 -4.65 3.17
CA VAL A 38 2.25 -5.33 2.06
C VAL A 38 1.90 -6.75 2.46
N ASP A 39 0.69 -7.17 2.13
CA ASP A 39 0.26 -8.55 2.25
C ASP A 39 0.25 -9.17 0.87
N PRO A 40 0.84 -10.34 0.70
CA PRO A 40 0.89 -10.94 -0.66
C PRO A 40 -0.49 -11.28 -1.21
N ILE A 41 -1.45 -11.57 -0.34
CA ILE A 41 -2.84 -11.75 -0.73
C ILE A 41 -3.72 -11.12 0.35
N PHE A 42 -5.00 -11.02 0.05
CA PHE A 42 -5.96 -10.44 0.98
C PHE A 42 -5.85 -11.08 2.37
N ASN A 43 -5.76 -10.23 3.38
CA ASN A 43 -5.63 -10.69 4.77
C ASN A 43 -6.47 -9.80 5.68
N ASN A 44 -7.77 -9.88 5.51
CA ASN A 44 -8.72 -9.18 6.34
C ASN A 44 -9.99 -10.03 6.36
N THR A 45 -11.07 -9.54 6.95
CA THR A 45 -12.27 -10.35 7.07
C THR A 45 -13.10 -10.31 5.80
N ASP A 46 -13.89 -11.36 5.60
CA ASP A 46 -14.83 -11.37 4.49
C ASP A 46 -15.82 -10.23 4.60
N GLU A 47 -16.21 -9.89 5.80
CA GLU A 47 -17.12 -8.81 6.05
C GLU A 47 -16.55 -7.47 5.57
N TRP A 48 -15.28 -7.24 5.87
CA TRP A 48 -14.60 -6.04 5.41
C TRP A 48 -14.61 -5.95 3.89
N TRP A 49 -14.33 -7.09 3.24
CA TRP A 49 -14.27 -7.16 1.78
C TRP A 49 -15.64 -6.92 1.16
N GLU A 50 -16.67 -7.51 1.76
CA GLU A 50 -18.03 -7.38 1.23
C GLU A 50 -18.58 -5.98 1.39
N ASN A 51 -18.03 -5.21 2.32
CA ASN A 51 -18.45 -3.84 2.52
C ASN A 51 -17.82 -2.87 1.52
N ILE A 52 -16.87 -3.33 0.73
CA ILE A 52 -16.32 -2.49 -0.33
C ILE A 52 -17.37 -2.34 -1.43
N PRO A 53 -17.62 -1.12 -1.91
CA PRO A 53 -18.57 -0.94 -3.01
C PRO A 53 -18.20 -1.79 -4.21
N GLU A 54 -19.20 -2.34 -4.87
CA GLU A 54 -18.99 -3.31 -5.94
C GLU A 54 -18.10 -2.79 -7.04
N ASN A 55 -18.22 -1.52 -7.36
CA ASN A 55 -17.46 -0.95 -8.48
C ASN A 55 -15.96 -0.86 -8.22
N VAL A 56 -15.55 -0.96 -6.96
CA VAL A 56 -14.12 -0.95 -6.61
C VAL A 56 -13.70 -2.18 -5.82
N ARG A 57 -14.61 -3.16 -5.67
CA ARG A 57 -14.30 -4.37 -4.91
C ARG A 57 -13.31 -5.22 -5.69
N PRO A 58 -12.15 -5.48 -5.11
CA PRO A 58 -11.06 -6.15 -5.82
C PRO A 58 -11.13 -7.66 -5.67
N LYS A 59 -10.35 -8.35 -6.49
CA LYS A 59 -10.09 -9.76 -6.27
C LYS A 59 -9.20 -9.91 -5.05
N LYS A 60 -9.37 -11.02 -4.34
CA LYS A 60 -8.60 -11.28 -3.13
C LYS A 60 -7.21 -11.84 -3.41
N ASP A 61 -6.99 -12.41 -4.58
CA ASP A 61 -5.73 -13.10 -4.89
C ASP A 61 -4.73 -12.17 -5.54
N GLN A 62 -4.46 -11.06 -4.87
CA GLN A 62 -3.48 -10.09 -5.33
C GLN A 62 -2.88 -9.40 -4.10
N PRO A 63 -1.76 -8.71 -4.24
CA PRO A 63 -1.21 -7.97 -3.11
C PRO A 63 -2.15 -6.88 -2.62
N PHE A 64 -2.18 -6.72 -1.32
CA PHE A 64 -2.89 -5.63 -0.64
C PHE A 64 -1.88 -4.83 0.16
N TYR A 65 -2.03 -3.52 0.14
CA TYR A 65 -1.04 -2.61 0.72
C TYR A 65 -1.63 -1.84 1.88
N HIS A 66 -0.82 -1.67 2.91
CA HIS A 66 -1.16 -0.83 4.05
C HIS A 66 -0.55 0.54 3.82
N LEU A 67 -1.38 1.57 3.83
CA LEU A 67 -0.96 2.92 3.50
C LEU A 67 -1.10 3.85 4.69
N LEU A 68 -0.10 4.70 4.89
CA LEU A 68 -0.30 5.89 5.71
C LEU A 68 -0.98 6.91 4.83
N ALA A 69 -2.28 7.05 5.00
CA ALA A 69 -3.10 7.80 4.06
C ALA A 69 -3.32 9.23 4.51
N GLU A 70 -3.20 10.13 3.57
CA GLU A 70 -3.37 11.55 3.76
C GLU A 70 -4.83 11.91 3.59
N THR A 71 -5.33 12.83 4.39
CA THR A 71 -6.66 13.34 4.19
C THR A 71 -6.57 14.73 3.56
N PRO A 72 -7.35 14.99 2.51
CA PRO A 72 -7.35 16.32 1.91
C PRO A 72 -8.11 17.35 2.72
N GLU A 73 -8.89 16.91 3.69
CA GLU A 73 -9.74 17.81 4.47
C GLU A 73 -9.08 18.11 5.79
N PRO A 74 -8.81 19.41 6.07
CA PRO A 74 -8.06 19.76 7.27
C PRO A 74 -8.71 19.31 8.58
N GLU A 75 -10.03 19.16 8.60
CA GLU A 75 -10.71 18.77 9.83
C GLU A 75 -10.66 17.27 10.08
N ARG A 76 -10.23 16.50 9.12
CA ARG A 76 -10.21 15.05 9.27
C ARG A 76 -8.85 14.56 9.70
N SER A 77 -8.87 13.54 10.51
CA SER A 77 -7.63 12.91 10.94
C SER A 77 -7.06 12.06 9.82
N PRO A 78 -5.75 12.03 9.67
CA PRO A 78 -5.12 11.05 8.79
C PRO A 78 -5.44 9.63 9.26
N TYR A 79 -5.36 8.69 8.34
CA TYR A 79 -5.80 7.34 8.64
C TYR A 79 -4.88 6.32 7.97
N ILE A 80 -5.13 5.06 8.28
CA ILE A 80 -4.43 3.94 7.65
C ILE A 80 -5.42 3.27 6.71
N ALA A 81 -5.02 3.10 5.47
CA ALA A 81 -5.87 2.49 4.46
C ALA A 81 -5.31 1.13 4.05
N TYR A 82 -6.19 0.24 3.65
CA TYR A 82 -5.84 -1.09 3.17
C TYR A 82 -6.40 -1.22 1.76
N VAL A 83 -5.52 -1.28 0.76
CA VAL A 83 -5.95 -1.14 -0.64
C VAL A 83 -5.28 -2.19 -1.51
N SER A 84 -6.08 -2.78 -2.40
CA SER A 84 -5.58 -3.76 -3.35
C SER A 84 -4.67 -3.12 -4.39
N GLU A 85 -3.79 -3.93 -4.93
CA GLU A 85 -2.86 -3.46 -5.96
C GLU A 85 -3.59 -2.90 -7.17
N GLN A 86 -4.70 -3.52 -7.57
CA GLN A 86 -5.42 -3.08 -8.77
C GLN A 86 -6.03 -1.69 -8.61
N ASN A 87 -6.19 -1.22 -7.39
CA ASN A 87 -6.80 0.08 -7.12
C ASN A 87 -5.77 1.17 -6.84
N LEU A 88 -4.49 0.89 -7.03
CA LEU A 88 -3.43 1.85 -6.75
C LEU A 88 -2.66 2.20 -8.01
N VAL A 89 -2.26 3.47 -8.09
CA VAL A 89 -1.32 3.93 -9.12
C VAL A 89 -0.22 4.73 -8.43
N LEU A 90 0.90 4.84 -9.10
CA LEU A 90 2.00 5.65 -8.57
C LEU A 90 1.58 7.11 -8.50
N GLU A 91 1.99 7.77 -7.43
CA GLU A 91 1.80 9.22 -7.36
C GLU A 91 2.85 9.90 -8.21
N ASP A 92 2.52 11.09 -8.71
CA ASP A 92 3.43 11.90 -9.51
C ASP A 92 4.63 12.28 -8.65
N ARG A 93 5.83 12.08 -9.18
CA ARG A 93 7.05 12.40 -8.45
C ARG A 93 7.17 13.88 -8.17
N GLU A 94 6.52 14.71 -8.95
CA GLU A 94 6.58 16.16 -8.78
C GLU A 94 5.47 16.71 -7.90
N ALA A 95 4.58 15.85 -7.44
CA ALA A 95 3.55 16.26 -6.50
C ALA A 95 4.19 16.59 -5.16
N GLU A 96 3.47 17.39 -4.36
CA GLU A 96 3.93 17.69 -3.03
C GLU A 96 4.07 16.41 -2.21
N PRO A 97 5.10 16.33 -1.36
CA PRO A 97 5.27 15.13 -0.53
C PRO A 97 4.06 14.87 0.34
N ILE A 98 3.77 13.59 0.52
CA ILE A 98 2.67 13.18 1.37
C ILE A 98 3.04 13.47 2.83
N ASP A 99 2.09 13.97 3.59
CA ASP A 99 2.28 14.27 4.99
C ASP A 99 1.39 13.39 5.84
N HIS A 100 1.98 12.80 6.87
CA HIS A 100 1.24 11.93 7.80
C HIS A 100 2.02 11.92 9.11
N PRO A 101 1.32 12.00 10.24
CA PRO A 101 2.03 12.09 11.53
C PRO A 101 2.85 10.86 11.88
N GLU A 102 2.58 9.71 11.26
CA GLU A 102 3.33 8.50 11.58
C GLU A 102 4.46 8.20 10.61
N LEU A 103 4.71 9.10 9.66
CA LEU A 103 5.78 8.86 8.69
C LEU A 103 7.13 8.65 9.37
N ASP A 104 7.42 9.44 10.39
CA ASP A 104 8.71 9.34 11.08
C ASP A 104 8.89 8.03 11.83
N GLU A 105 7.81 7.33 12.13
CA GLU A 105 7.93 6.04 12.80
C GLU A 105 8.38 4.94 11.85
N PHE A 106 8.08 5.09 10.59
CA PHE A 106 8.35 4.03 9.61
C PHE A 106 9.48 4.39 8.64
N PHE A 107 9.77 5.67 8.48
CA PHE A 107 10.69 6.10 7.44
C PHE A 107 11.70 7.12 7.96
N ASP A 108 12.88 7.12 7.32
CA ASP A 108 13.97 8.02 7.67
C ASP A 108 14.05 9.26 6.78
N GLY A 109 13.06 9.47 5.93
CA GLY A 109 13.07 10.59 5.01
C GLY A 109 12.83 10.12 3.61
N MET A 110 13.08 10.99 2.65
CA MET A 110 12.82 10.70 1.24
C MET A 110 14.11 10.73 0.44
N GLN A 111 14.15 9.92 -0.60
CA GLN A 111 15.23 9.93 -1.56
C GLN A 111 14.66 9.51 -2.91
N ASP A 112 14.87 10.35 -3.93
CA ASP A 112 14.43 10.05 -5.29
C ASP A 112 12.94 9.77 -5.39
N GLY A 113 12.14 10.55 -4.65
CA GLY A 113 10.68 10.43 -4.72
C GLY A 113 10.09 9.30 -3.93
N ARG A 114 10.88 8.65 -3.09
CA ARG A 114 10.42 7.51 -2.32
C ARG A 114 10.86 7.66 -0.87
N PHE A 115 10.02 7.24 0.06
CA PHE A 115 10.37 7.26 1.47
C PHE A 115 11.28 6.07 1.78
N ILE A 116 12.28 6.30 2.63
CA ILE A 116 13.29 5.30 2.95
C ILE A 116 12.86 4.56 4.21
N PRO A 117 12.63 3.26 4.14
CA PRO A 117 12.20 2.52 5.33
C PRO A 117 13.24 2.61 6.43
N ARG A 118 12.73 2.78 7.65
CA ARG A 118 13.60 2.86 8.81
C ARG A 118 14.29 1.54 9.02
N HIS A 119 15.60 1.61 9.18
CA HIS A 119 16.39 0.42 9.36
C HIS A 119 16.22 -0.06 10.79
N LYS A 120 15.67 -1.25 10.95
CA LYS A 120 15.52 -1.81 12.27
C LYS A 120 16.80 -2.43 12.72
N SER A 121 17.37 -1.90 13.77
CA SER A 121 18.53 -2.52 14.33
C SER A 121 18.11 -3.32 15.54
N ASN A 122 18.76 -4.40 15.74
CA ASN A 122 18.40 -5.26 16.85
C ASN A 122 19.50 -5.49 17.76
#